data_98e6f984ec750f738abe34a537a8b00f
#
_entry.id   98e6f984ec750f738abe34a537a8b00f
#
_cell.length_a   1.000
_cell.length_b   1.000
_cell.length_c   1.000
_cell.angle_alpha   90.00
_cell.angle_beta   90.00
_cell.angle_gamma   90.00
#
_symmetry.space_group_name_H-M   'P 1'
#
loop_
_entity.id
_entity.type
_entity.pdbx_description
1 polymer ?
#
loop_
_entity_poly.entity_id
_entity_poly.type
_entity_poly.pdbx_seq_one_letter_code
_entity_poly.pdbx_strand_id
1 'polypeptide(L)'
;MAKLANTTRRTLIFYDEEKIFQPKERSAAGYRYYDYDQLYDLLFILGLTKLGISLKKVKQLQTTKDTEVVDELLNVQENISGKIDELSKIRAVVAQKLNQETDDQLDLYQPIMIQRPCVEFWCSKASVSCTEEEVAELFSDFYQQLDSLALMDGSQSGFLTDLPDSQAKLYPDAGFRVIKESTTNNSGKAMPRIEKPAGKYAVIKVESTTSGICKGLEKLHDFCRKNNYQITADLWQMNSGDDVLAEHGGTEFSRLEYFVKEA
;
A
#
# COMPACT_ATOMS: atom_id res chain seq x y z
N MET A 1 -36.51 -4.96 12.54
CA MET A 1 -35.33 -5.84 12.47
C MET A 1 -34.62 -5.78 11.11
N ALA A 2 -35.19 -6.26 9.99
CA ALA A 2 -34.51 -6.28 8.70
C ALA A 2 -33.91 -4.94 8.26
N LYS A 3 -34.67 -3.85 8.38
CA LYS A 3 -34.21 -2.49 8.07
C LYS A 3 -33.07 -2.03 8.98
N LEU A 4 -33.11 -2.37 10.26
CA LEU A 4 -32.08 -2.00 11.25
C LEU A 4 -30.76 -2.70 10.98
N ALA A 5 -30.81 -3.98 10.56
CA ALA A 5 -29.63 -4.79 10.24
C ALA A 5 -29.18 -4.66 8.77
N ASN A 6 -29.74 -3.73 8.01
CA ASN A 6 -29.44 -3.55 6.58
C ASN A 6 -29.51 -4.87 5.77
N THR A 7 -30.59 -5.62 6.00
CA THR A 7 -30.84 -6.91 5.34
C THR A 7 -32.30 -7.00 4.84
N THR A 8 -32.68 -8.13 4.24
CA THR A 8 -34.01 -8.31 3.66
C THR A 8 -34.95 -9.12 4.58
N ARG A 9 -36.26 -8.94 4.44
CA ARG A 9 -37.24 -9.82 5.10
C ARG A 9 -37.06 -11.27 4.67
N ARG A 10 -36.67 -11.53 3.43
CA ARG A 10 -36.44 -12.87 2.90
C ARG A 10 -35.26 -13.54 3.62
N THR A 11 -34.21 -12.79 3.89
CA THR A 11 -33.05 -13.27 4.66
C THR A 11 -33.46 -13.71 6.08
N LEU A 12 -34.28 -12.90 6.77
CA LEU A 12 -34.76 -13.24 8.11
C LEU A 12 -35.69 -14.47 8.11
N ILE A 13 -36.53 -14.62 7.08
CA ILE A 13 -37.37 -15.81 6.92
C ILE A 13 -36.51 -17.04 6.71
N PHE A 14 -35.55 -16.96 5.82
CA PHE A 14 -34.59 -18.05 5.54
C PHE A 14 -33.78 -18.42 6.78
N TYR A 15 -33.28 -17.46 7.55
CA TYR A 15 -32.52 -17.71 8.78
C TYR A 15 -33.39 -18.36 9.87
N ASP A 16 -34.68 -18.04 9.93
CA ASP A 16 -35.62 -18.67 10.83
C ASP A 16 -35.94 -20.12 10.42
N GLU A 17 -36.16 -20.38 9.11
CA GLU A 17 -36.38 -21.72 8.56
C GLU A 17 -35.18 -22.64 8.77
N GLU A 18 -33.97 -22.13 8.56
CA GLU A 18 -32.70 -22.82 8.78
C GLU A 18 -32.33 -22.92 10.29
N LYS A 19 -33.13 -22.34 11.19
CA LYS A 19 -32.87 -22.29 12.63
C LYS A 19 -31.50 -21.63 12.98
N ILE A 20 -31.11 -20.62 12.23
CA ILE A 20 -29.88 -19.83 12.45
C ILE A 20 -30.22 -18.61 13.29
N PHE A 21 -31.34 -17.95 13.00
CA PHE A 21 -31.81 -16.79 13.73
C PHE A 21 -33.33 -16.81 13.82
N GLN A 22 -33.85 -17.17 15.00
CA GLN A 22 -35.28 -17.34 15.23
C GLN A 22 -35.92 -16.10 15.86
N PRO A 23 -37.18 -15.77 15.53
CA PRO A 23 -37.90 -14.73 16.20
C PRO A 23 -38.16 -15.11 17.66
N LYS A 24 -38.19 -14.10 18.55
CA LYS A 24 -38.54 -14.29 19.96
C LYS A 24 -39.96 -14.80 20.11
N GLU A 25 -40.87 -14.27 19.32
CA GLU A 25 -42.28 -14.62 19.36
C GLU A 25 -42.89 -14.67 17.95
N ARG A 26 -44.00 -15.42 17.85
CA ARG A 26 -44.86 -15.42 16.66
C ARG A 26 -46.31 -15.14 17.09
N SER A 27 -46.97 -14.24 16.36
CA SER A 27 -48.37 -14.00 16.58
C SER A 27 -49.23 -15.19 16.12
N ALA A 28 -50.52 -15.23 16.55
CA ALA A 28 -51.49 -16.20 16.04
C ALA A 28 -51.68 -16.17 14.53
N ALA A 29 -51.43 -15.02 13.89
CA ALA A 29 -51.44 -14.83 12.42
C ALA A 29 -50.08 -15.17 11.74
N GLY A 30 -49.10 -15.72 12.47
CA GLY A 30 -47.81 -16.13 11.93
C GLY A 30 -46.78 -15.04 11.74
N TYR A 31 -47.03 -13.80 12.19
CA TYR A 31 -46.05 -12.72 12.12
C TYR A 31 -44.90 -12.96 13.09
N ARG A 32 -43.66 -12.66 12.65
CA ARG A 32 -42.41 -12.81 13.40
C ARG A 32 -42.06 -11.54 14.16
N TYR A 33 -41.86 -11.66 15.48
CA TYR A 33 -41.44 -10.55 16.32
C TYR A 33 -40.05 -10.83 16.86
N TYR A 34 -39.19 -9.80 16.74
CA TYR A 34 -37.80 -9.85 17.20
C TYR A 34 -37.57 -8.79 18.26
N ASP A 35 -36.88 -9.13 19.32
CA ASP A 35 -36.48 -8.20 20.35
C ASP A 35 -35.28 -7.34 19.90
N TYR A 36 -35.09 -6.21 20.58
CA TYR A 36 -33.99 -5.29 20.24
C TYR A 36 -32.62 -5.94 20.49
N ASP A 37 -32.48 -6.72 21.56
CA ASP A 37 -31.24 -7.43 21.90
C ASP A 37 -30.81 -8.42 20.81
N GLN A 38 -31.75 -9.00 20.09
CA GLN A 38 -31.48 -9.90 18.96
C GLN A 38 -30.82 -9.18 17.76
N LEU A 39 -30.77 -7.85 17.77
CA LEU A 39 -30.09 -7.11 16.69
C LEU A 39 -28.57 -7.39 16.68
N TYR A 40 -27.96 -7.52 17.85
CA TYR A 40 -26.51 -7.83 17.95
C TYR A 40 -26.20 -9.20 17.38
N ASP A 41 -27.00 -10.21 17.71
CA ASP A 41 -26.83 -11.58 17.18
C ASP A 41 -26.99 -11.59 15.64
N LEU A 42 -27.99 -10.87 15.14
CA LEU A 42 -28.20 -10.76 13.69
C LEU A 42 -27.05 -10.07 12.98
N LEU A 43 -26.53 -8.98 13.53
CA LEU A 43 -25.38 -8.25 12.96
C LEU A 43 -24.13 -9.11 12.98
N PHE A 44 -23.93 -9.91 14.04
CA PHE A 44 -22.82 -10.85 14.11
C PHE A 44 -22.91 -11.93 13.04
N ILE A 45 -24.08 -12.57 12.89
CA ILE A 45 -24.34 -13.57 11.83
C ILE A 45 -24.09 -12.99 10.44
N LEU A 46 -24.62 -11.80 10.17
CA LEU A 46 -24.45 -11.10 8.88
C LEU A 46 -22.98 -10.73 8.64
N GLY A 47 -22.26 -10.33 9.68
CA GLY A 47 -20.82 -10.07 9.64
C GLY A 47 -20.03 -11.29 9.20
N LEU A 48 -20.24 -12.43 9.88
CA LEU A 48 -19.57 -13.69 9.54
C LEU A 48 -19.85 -14.16 8.11
N THR A 49 -21.11 -14.05 7.67
CA THR A 49 -21.49 -14.45 6.30
C THR A 49 -20.88 -13.53 5.23
N LYS A 50 -20.75 -12.23 5.50
CA LYS A 50 -20.03 -11.30 4.61
C LYS A 50 -18.55 -11.62 4.47
N LEU A 51 -17.95 -12.19 5.53
CA LEU A 51 -16.56 -12.69 5.51
C LEU A 51 -16.43 -14.05 4.81
N GLY A 52 -17.50 -14.59 4.23
CA GLY A 52 -17.50 -15.85 3.48
C GLY A 52 -17.66 -17.10 4.34
N ILE A 53 -17.99 -16.96 5.62
CA ILE A 53 -18.26 -18.11 6.50
C ILE A 53 -19.61 -18.72 6.14
N SER A 54 -19.64 -20.02 5.91
CA SER A 54 -20.88 -20.72 5.53
C SER A 54 -21.90 -20.69 6.68
N LEU A 55 -23.19 -20.60 6.35
CA LEU A 55 -24.27 -20.61 7.32
C LEU A 55 -24.29 -21.87 8.21
N LYS A 56 -23.88 -23.01 7.66
CA LYS A 56 -23.70 -24.26 8.41
C LYS A 56 -22.70 -24.06 9.57
N LYS A 57 -21.60 -23.36 9.28
CA LYS A 57 -20.54 -23.08 10.23
C LYS A 57 -20.98 -22.03 11.26
N VAL A 58 -21.69 -20.99 10.85
CA VAL A 58 -22.33 -20.02 11.75
C VAL A 58 -23.27 -20.71 12.75
N LYS A 59 -24.08 -21.67 12.28
CA LYS A 59 -24.98 -22.44 13.14
C LYS A 59 -24.23 -23.32 14.14
N GLN A 60 -23.11 -23.92 13.75
CA GLN A 60 -22.24 -24.68 14.66
C GLN A 60 -21.67 -23.77 15.77
N LEU A 61 -21.17 -22.58 15.44
CA LEU A 61 -20.65 -21.62 16.41
C LEU A 61 -21.68 -21.22 17.49
N GLN A 62 -22.99 -21.21 17.17
CA GLN A 62 -24.05 -20.90 18.13
C GLN A 62 -24.34 -22.02 19.11
N THR A 63 -23.97 -23.26 18.79
CA THR A 63 -24.31 -24.46 19.59
C THR A 63 -23.10 -25.07 20.31
N THR A 64 -21.91 -24.58 20.05
CA THR A 64 -20.63 -25.12 20.50
C THR A 64 -20.18 -24.47 21.82
N LYS A 65 -19.44 -25.20 22.65
CA LYS A 65 -18.87 -24.67 23.90
C LYS A 65 -17.80 -23.61 23.62
N ASP A 66 -17.64 -22.65 24.53
CA ASP A 66 -16.76 -21.45 24.37
C ASP A 66 -15.35 -21.73 23.85
N THR A 67 -14.72 -22.85 24.19
CA THR A 67 -13.37 -23.20 23.73
C THR A 67 -13.29 -23.52 22.22
N GLU A 68 -14.25 -24.29 21.70
CA GLU A 68 -14.29 -24.64 20.29
C GLU A 68 -14.68 -23.44 19.39
N VAL A 69 -15.43 -22.48 19.96
CA VAL A 69 -15.75 -21.21 19.28
C VAL A 69 -14.49 -20.38 19.10
N VAL A 70 -13.61 -20.32 20.09
CA VAL A 70 -12.34 -19.57 20.00
C VAL A 70 -11.44 -20.16 18.92
N ASP A 71 -11.27 -21.48 18.87
CA ASP A 71 -10.44 -22.14 17.85
C ASP A 71 -10.97 -21.88 16.44
N GLU A 72 -12.29 -21.89 16.28
CA GLU A 72 -12.91 -21.60 15.00
C GLU A 72 -12.75 -20.12 14.58
N LEU A 73 -12.84 -19.18 15.52
CA LEU A 73 -12.57 -17.77 15.25
C LEU A 73 -11.10 -17.53 14.90
N LEU A 74 -10.16 -18.27 15.50
CA LEU A 74 -8.74 -18.22 15.10
C LEU A 74 -8.54 -18.72 13.66
N ASN A 75 -9.16 -19.83 13.28
CA ASN A 75 -9.14 -20.33 11.90
C ASN A 75 -9.72 -19.32 10.90
N VAL A 76 -10.79 -18.62 11.30
CA VAL A 76 -11.39 -17.55 10.48
C VAL A 76 -10.42 -16.39 10.35
N GLN A 77 -9.76 -15.99 11.43
CA GLN A 77 -8.76 -14.92 11.42
C GLN A 77 -7.58 -15.27 10.51
N GLU A 78 -7.08 -16.50 10.57
CA GLU A 78 -6.01 -16.98 9.67
C GLU A 78 -6.43 -16.95 8.19
N ASN A 79 -7.65 -17.41 7.89
CA ASN A 79 -8.20 -17.38 6.53
C ASN A 79 -8.35 -15.94 5.99
N ILE A 80 -8.79 -15.00 6.85
CA ILE A 80 -8.88 -13.57 6.49
C ILE A 80 -7.48 -13.02 6.23
N SER A 81 -6.50 -13.31 7.09
CA SER A 81 -5.12 -12.88 6.91
C SER A 81 -4.54 -13.41 5.60
N GLY A 82 -4.72 -14.70 5.30
CA GLY A 82 -4.31 -15.28 4.02
C GLY A 82 -4.96 -14.60 2.80
N LYS A 83 -6.24 -14.21 2.93
CA LYS A 83 -6.95 -13.51 1.84
C LYS A 83 -6.46 -12.07 1.65
N ILE A 84 -6.13 -11.39 2.74
CA ILE A 84 -5.50 -10.05 2.70
C ILE A 84 -4.15 -10.14 1.99
N ASP A 85 -3.34 -11.15 2.30
CA ASP A 85 -2.04 -11.37 1.67
C ASP A 85 -2.17 -11.65 0.17
N GLU A 86 -3.12 -12.50 -0.23
CA GLU A 86 -3.41 -12.78 -1.64
C GLU A 86 -3.81 -11.52 -2.39
N LEU A 87 -4.77 -10.75 -1.85
CA LEU A 87 -5.24 -9.51 -2.46
C LEU A 87 -4.14 -8.44 -2.52
N SER A 88 -3.26 -8.41 -1.52
CA SER A 88 -2.10 -7.50 -1.49
C SER A 88 -1.09 -7.84 -2.60
N LYS A 89 -0.82 -9.12 -2.84
CA LYS A 89 0.02 -9.58 -3.95
C LYS A 89 -0.58 -9.19 -5.31
N ILE A 90 -1.88 -9.42 -5.50
CA ILE A 90 -2.58 -9.02 -6.73
C ILE A 90 -2.49 -7.51 -6.92
N ARG A 91 -2.71 -6.71 -5.85
CA ARG A 91 -2.59 -5.25 -5.90
C ARG A 91 -1.18 -4.81 -6.31
N ALA A 92 -0.14 -5.45 -5.78
CA ALA A 92 1.24 -5.14 -6.12
C ALA A 92 1.53 -5.42 -7.61
N VAL A 93 1.09 -6.56 -8.14
CA VAL A 93 1.23 -6.89 -9.57
C VAL A 93 0.50 -5.89 -10.47
N VAL A 94 -0.73 -5.51 -10.11
CA VAL A 94 -1.49 -4.50 -10.86
C VAL A 94 -0.81 -3.13 -10.80
N ALA A 95 -0.32 -2.71 -9.63
CA ALA A 95 0.40 -1.45 -9.47
C ALA A 95 1.71 -1.44 -10.26
N GLN A 96 2.46 -2.53 -10.25
CA GLN A 96 3.68 -2.69 -11.06
C GLN A 96 3.36 -2.55 -12.55
N LYS A 97 2.31 -3.22 -13.05
CA LYS A 97 1.90 -3.14 -14.45
C LYS A 97 1.52 -1.73 -14.88
N LEU A 98 0.74 -1.03 -14.04
CA LEU A 98 0.34 0.37 -14.29
C LEU A 98 1.55 1.32 -14.27
N ASN A 99 2.50 1.09 -13.38
CA ASN A 99 3.72 1.90 -13.32
C ASN A 99 4.60 1.67 -14.55
N GLN A 100 4.79 0.41 -14.98
CA GLN A 100 5.55 0.09 -16.20
C GLN A 100 4.97 0.79 -17.43
N GLU A 101 3.66 0.71 -17.65
CA GLU A 101 3.01 1.40 -18.79
C GLU A 101 3.20 2.93 -18.74
N THR A 102 3.22 3.52 -17.56
CA THR A 102 3.45 4.97 -17.38
C THR A 102 4.93 5.33 -17.60
N ASP A 103 5.83 4.46 -17.17
CA ASP A 103 7.28 4.68 -17.27
C ASP A 103 7.81 4.49 -18.69
N ASP A 104 7.24 3.56 -19.45
CA ASP A 104 7.55 3.34 -20.86
C ASP A 104 7.17 4.56 -21.75
N GLN A 105 6.23 5.39 -21.28
CA GLN A 105 5.82 6.63 -21.94
C GLN A 105 6.69 7.84 -21.58
N LEU A 106 7.62 7.70 -20.64
CA LEU A 106 8.50 8.81 -20.24
C LEU A 106 9.68 8.96 -21.18
N ASP A 107 9.65 10.02 -21.96
CA ASP A 107 10.81 10.43 -22.76
C ASP A 107 11.92 10.97 -21.85
N LEU A 108 13.16 10.65 -22.22
CA LEU A 108 14.33 11.10 -21.47
C LEU A 108 14.41 12.64 -21.43
N TYR A 109 14.54 13.18 -20.23
CA TYR A 109 14.61 14.62 -19.97
C TYR A 109 13.37 15.44 -20.38
N GLN A 110 12.21 14.80 -20.47
CA GLN A 110 10.94 15.49 -20.70
C GLN A 110 10.08 15.43 -19.42
N PRO A 111 9.87 16.55 -18.72
CA PRO A 111 9.06 16.57 -17.52
C PRO A 111 7.56 16.49 -17.85
N ILE A 112 6.82 15.68 -17.12
CA ILE A 112 5.35 15.58 -17.22
C ILE A 112 4.70 15.59 -15.83
N MET A 113 3.37 15.78 -15.81
CA MET A 113 2.56 15.64 -14.60
C MET A 113 1.94 14.26 -14.53
N ILE A 114 2.09 13.59 -13.38
CA ILE A 114 1.49 12.28 -13.13
C ILE A 114 0.73 12.31 -11.81
N GLN A 115 -0.45 11.69 -11.79
CA GLN A 115 -1.17 11.41 -10.55
C GLN A 115 -0.63 10.13 -9.92
N ARG A 116 -0.16 10.21 -8.67
CA ARG A 116 0.34 9.06 -7.94
C ARG A 116 -0.60 8.68 -6.80
N PRO A 117 -0.77 7.37 -6.51
CA PRO A 117 -1.44 6.90 -5.30
C PRO A 117 -0.57 7.13 -4.07
N CYS A 118 -1.18 6.98 -2.88
CA CYS A 118 -0.44 6.87 -1.64
C CYS A 118 0.30 5.53 -1.59
N VAL A 119 1.61 5.57 -1.27
CA VAL A 119 2.47 4.39 -1.17
C VAL A 119 3.34 4.50 0.08
N GLU A 120 3.42 3.42 0.86
CA GLU A 120 4.27 3.35 2.04
C GLU A 120 5.61 2.71 1.68
N PHE A 121 6.70 3.28 2.20
CA PHE A 121 8.06 2.79 2.00
C PHE A 121 8.74 2.53 3.33
N TRP A 122 9.52 1.47 3.43
CA TRP A 122 10.58 1.38 4.43
C TRP A 122 11.69 2.34 4.07
N CYS A 123 12.33 2.94 5.07
CA CYS A 123 13.45 3.84 4.85
C CYS A 123 14.62 3.57 5.79
N SER A 124 15.84 3.83 5.31
CA SER A 124 17.05 3.84 6.13
C SER A 124 17.07 5.04 7.07
N LYS A 125 18.07 5.08 7.97
CA LYS A 125 18.48 6.37 8.60
C LYS A 125 18.90 7.36 7.49
N ALA A 126 18.91 8.66 7.81
CA ALA A 126 19.45 9.66 6.90
C ALA A 126 20.97 9.47 6.76
N SER A 127 21.51 9.69 5.55
CA SER A 127 22.94 9.83 5.34
C SER A 127 23.46 11.11 6.01
N VAL A 128 24.70 11.10 6.43
CA VAL A 128 25.40 12.28 6.95
C VAL A 128 26.25 12.92 5.84
N SER A 129 26.71 12.11 4.89
CA SER A 129 27.48 12.55 3.73
C SER A 129 27.14 11.71 2.49
N CYS A 130 27.59 12.14 1.32
CA CYS A 130 27.40 11.40 0.06
C CYS A 130 28.67 10.69 -0.39
N THR A 131 29.54 10.23 0.54
CA THR A 131 30.71 9.42 0.18
C THR A 131 30.27 8.03 -0.28
N GLU A 132 31.02 7.44 -1.20
CA GLU A 132 30.74 6.09 -1.71
C GLU A 132 30.73 5.05 -0.59
N GLU A 133 31.58 5.21 0.42
CA GLU A 133 31.64 4.33 1.59
C GLU A 133 30.36 4.41 2.42
N GLU A 134 29.86 5.61 2.73
CA GLU A 134 28.64 5.79 3.50
C GLU A 134 27.39 5.30 2.73
N VAL A 135 27.35 5.54 1.43
CA VAL A 135 26.30 5.00 0.55
C VAL A 135 26.30 3.46 0.63
N ALA A 136 27.45 2.82 0.49
CA ALA A 136 27.59 1.36 0.55
C ALA A 136 27.19 0.79 1.93
N GLU A 137 27.62 1.44 3.03
CA GLU A 137 27.23 1.04 4.38
C GLU A 137 25.72 1.18 4.62
N LEU A 138 25.11 2.30 4.21
CA LEU A 138 23.66 2.50 4.33
C LEU A 138 22.86 1.46 3.56
N PHE A 139 23.30 1.15 2.33
CA PHE A 139 22.69 0.08 1.53
C PHE A 139 22.80 -1.26 2.21
N SER A 140 24.00 -1.63 2.65
CA SER A 140 24.25 -2.91 3.33
C SER A 140 23.39 -3.04 4.59
N ASP A 141 23.39 -2.02 5.46
CA ASP A 141 22.60 -1.99 6.68
C ASP A 141 21.10 -2.07 6.43
N PHE A 142 20.63 -1.37 5.41
CA PHE A 142 19.22 -1.35 5.05
C PHE A 142 18.75 -2.69 4.52
N TYR A 143 19.48 -3.26 3.57
CA TYR A 143 19.11 -4.51 2.94
C TYR A 143 19.33 -5.74 3.83
N GLN A 144 20.25 -5.70 4.79
CA GLN A 144 20.38 -6.75 5.81
C GLN A 144 19.18 -6.79 6.78
N GLN A 145 18.44 -5.69 6.93
CA GLN A 145 17.25 -5.63 7.75
C GLN A 145 15.99 -6.09 7.00
N LEU A 146 16.01 -6.07 5.67
CA LEU A 146 14.95 -6.60 4.83
C LEU A 146 15.09 -8.12 4.68
N ASP A 147 13.97 -8.81 4.57
CA ASP A 147 13.99 -10.24 4.21
C ASP A 147 14.51 -10.40 2.77
N SER A 148 15.25 -11.47 2.52
CA SER A 148 15.79 -11.79 1.19
C SER A 148 14.71 -11.86 0.09
N LEU A 149 13.48 -12.18 0.46
CA LEU A 149 12.33 -12.16 -0.46
C LEU A 149 11.89 -10.74 -0.84
N ALA A 150 12.08 -9.75 0.04
CA ALA A 150 11.75 -8.36 -0.26
C ALA A 150 12.69 -7.72 -1.29
N LEU A 151 13.87 -8.29 -1.48
CA LEU A 151 14.82 -7.89 -2.53
C LEU A 151 14.36 -8.31 -3.93
N MET A 152 13.61 -9.43 -4.01
CA MET A 152 13.23 -10.08 -5.26
C MET A 152 11.79 -9.78 -5.70
N ASP A 153 11.04 -9.00 -4.94
CA ASP A 153 9.60 -8.83 -5.16
C ASP A 153 9.21 -7.80 -6.23
N GLY A 154 10.18 -7.23 -6.96
CA GLY A 154 9.93 -6.24 -8.02
C GLY A 154 9.28 -4.93 -7.52
N SER A 155 9.19 -4.71 -6.19
CA SER A 155 8.61 -3.49 -5.62
C SER A 155 9.54 -2.29 -5.84
N GLN A 156 8.95 -1.08 -5.84
CA GLN A 156 9.70 0.14 -6.11
C GLN A 156 10.81 0.38 -5.08
N SER A 157 11.96 0.84 -5.55
CA SER A 157 13.09 1.22 -4.72
C SER A 157 13.70 2.54 -5.21
N GLY A 158 14.50 3.16 -4.36
CA GLY A 158 15.15 4.42 -4.72
C GLY A 158 15.67 5.16 -3.50
N PHE A 159 15.66 6.49 -3.62
CA PHE A 159 16.14 7.41 -2.59
C PHE A 159 15.11 8.50 -2.32
N LEU A 160 14.96 8.87 -1.06
CA LEU A 160 14.36 10.14 -0.66
C LEU A 160 15.50 11.10 -0.34
N THR A 161 15.68 12.12 -1.17
CA THR A 161 16.75 13.10 -1.04
C THR A 161 16.19 14.36 -0.41
N ASP A 162 16.86 14.83 0.63
CA ASP A 162 16.52 16.08 1.34
C ASP A 162 16.85 17.30 0.46
N LEU A 163 15.99 17.52 -0.50
CA LEU A 163 16.09 18.58 -1.49
C LEU A 163 14.71 19.17 -1.75
N PRO A 164 14.16 19.96 -0.80
CA PRO A 164 12.79 20.49 -0.88
C PRO A 164 12.56 21.54 -1.97
N ASP A 165 13.63 22.01 -2.57
CA ASP A 165 13.62 22.91 -3.73
C ASP A 165 14.51 22.30 -4.82
N SER A 166 14.02 22.15 -6.04
CA SER A 166 14.72 21.49 -7.15
C SER A 166 16.01 22.17 -7.61
N GLN A 167 16.78 22.72 -6.68
CA GLN A 167 18.06 23.37 -6.95
C GLN A 167 19.16 22.35 -7.23
N ALA A 168 19.45 22.12 -8.53
CA ALA A 168 20.43 21.15 -8.98
C ALA A 168 21.82 21.28 -8.32
N LYS A 169 22.23 22.50 -7.98
CA LYS A 169 23.54 22.77 -7.36
C LYS A 169 23.68 22.19 -5.94
N LEU A 170 22.57 21.98 -5.24
CA LEU A 170 22.58 21.44 -3.88
C LEU A 170 22.52 19.91 -3.86
N TYR A 171 22.19 19.28 -4.98
CA TYR A 171 22.01 17.83 -5.05
C TYR A 171 23.25 17.02 -4.64
N PRO A 172 24.50 17.37 -5.04
CA PRO A 172 25.67 16.56 -4.67
C PRO A 172 25.95 16.52 -3.14
N ASP A 173 25.48 17.53 -2.43
CA ASP A 173 25.68 17.64 -0.95
C ASP A 173 24.39 17.35 -0.17
N ALA A 174 23.31 16.97 -0.86
CA ALA A 174 22.04 16.73 -0.20
C ALA A 174 22.02 15.38 0.53
N GLY A 175 21.55 15.38 1.78
CA GLY A 175 21.31 14.16 2.53
C GLY A 175 20.25 13.29 1.85
N PHE A 176 20.33 11.97 2.03
CA PHE A 176 19.37 11.05 1.46
C PHE A 176 19.05 9.89 2.40
N ARG A 177 17.98 9.16 2.09
CA ARG A 177 17.59 7.88 2.70
C ARG A 177 17.34 6.88 1.60
N VAL A 178 17.78 5.65 1.80
CA VAL A 178 17.39 4.53 0.93
C VAL A 178 15.95 4.15 1.24
N ILE A 179 15.15 3.94 0.20
CA ILE A 179 13.74 3.57 0.33
C ILE A 179 13.42 2.32 -0.49
N LYS A 180 12.50 1.51 0.03
CA LYS A 180 11.92 0.34 -0.63
C LYS A 180 10.44 0.27 -0.31
N GLU A 181 9.59 0.07 -1.31
CA GLU A 181 8.15 -0.04 -1.11
C GLU A 181 7.81 -1.13 -0.09
N SER A 182 6.98 -0.77 0.89
CA SER A 182 6.54 -1.68 1.93
C SER A 182 5.48 -2.62 1.38
N THR A 183 5.83 -3.91 1.24
CA THR A 183 4.87 -4.96 0.93
C THR A 183 4.40 -5.63 2.22
N THR A 184 3.13 -6.01 2.27
CA THR A 184 2.44 -6.50 3.50
C THR A 184 3.00 -7.80 4.07
N ASN A 185 3.95 -8.44 3.41
CA ASN A 185 4.46 -9.76 3.80
C ASN A 185 5.66 -9.73 4.76
N ASN A 186 6.13 -8.55 5.18
CA ASN A 186 7.31 -8.47 6.07
C ASN A 186 6.94 -7.91 7.44
N SER A 187 6.45 -8.78 8.31
CA SER A 187 6.06 -8.49 9.70
C SER A 187 7.21 -8.65 10.71
N GLY A 188 8.46 -8.47 10.32
CA GLY A 188 9.54 -8.96 11.18
C GLY A 188 10.43 -7.96 11.88
N LYS A 189 10.58 -6.73 11.41
CA LYS A 189 11.50 -5.75 12.03
C LYS A 189 10.90 -4.37 12.07
N ALA A 190 11.11 -3.65 13.18
CA ALA A 190 10.67 -2.28 13.39
C ALA A 190 11.53 -1.30 12.56
N MET A 191 11.40 -1.37 11.23
CA MET A 191 12.05 -0.40 10.35
C MET A 191 11.23 0.89 10.27
N PRO A 192 11.88 2.06 10.19
CA PRO A 192 11.19 3.31 9.94
C PRO A 192 10.40 3.23 8.62
N ARG A 193 9.22 3.83 8.63
CA ARG A 193 8.36 3.92 7.45
C ARG A 193 8.11 5.36 7.09
N ILE A 194 7.95 5.61 5.80
CA ILE A 194 7.59 6.91 5.26
C ILE A 194 6.51 6.72 4.21
N GLU A 195 5.58 7.66 4.18
CA GLU A 195 4.49 7.67 3.22
C GLU A 195 4.80 8.63 2.08
N LYS A 196 4.71 8.14 0.84
CA LYS A 196 4.65 8.97 -0.35
C LYS A 196 3.19 9.34 -0.59
N PRO A 197 2.78 10.59 -0.38
CA PRO A 197 1.37 10.97 -0.38
C PRO A 197 0.74 10.81 -1.76
N ALA A 198 -0.56 10.52 -1.78
CA ALA A 198 -1.34 10.57 -3.03
C ALA A 198 -1.44 12.01 -3.54
N GLY A 199 -1.29 12.20 -4.85
CA GLY A 199 -1.46 13.52 -5.45
C GLY A 199 -0.74 13.71 -6.78
N LYS A 200 -0.63 14.98 -7.18
CA LYS A 200 0.05 15.37 -8.43
C LYS A 200 1.57 15.45 -8.21
N TYR A 201 2.32 14.83 -9.11
CA TYR A 201 3.78 14.85 -9.13
C TYR A 201 4.29 15.38 -10.45
N ALA A 202 5.27 16.26 -10.39
CA ALA A 202 6.11 16.60 -11.53
C ALA A 202 7.20 15.50 -11.63
N VAL A 203 7.26 14.82 -12.76
CA VAL A 203 8.09 13.63 -12.98
C VAL A 203 8.94 13.79 -14.21
N ILE A 204 10.21 13.36 -14.14
CA ILE A 204 11.14 13.33 -15.27
C ILE A 204 12.00 12.08 -15.20
N LYS A 205 12.24 11.44 -16.36
CA LYS A 205 13.20 10.35 -16.51
C LYS A 205 14.58 10.92 -16.86
N VAL A 206 15.61 10.44 -16.17
CA VAL A 206 17.00 10.92 -16.32
C VAL A 206 17.98 9.76 -16.32
N GLU A 207 19.18 9.96 -16.82
CA GLU A 207 20.31 9.06 -16.59
C GLU A 207 20.68 9.07 -15.09
N SER A 208 20.97 7.90 -14.52
CA SER A 208 21.31 7.72 -13.10
C SER A 208 22.70 8.24 -12.71
N THR A 209 23.21 9.22 -13.42
CA THR A 209 24.48 9.90 -13.12
C THR A 209 24.21 11.22 -12.40
N THR A 210 25.16 11.71 -11.59
CA THR A 210 25.03 13.02 -10.94
C THR A 210 24.75 14.14 -11.95
N SER A 211 25.44 14.13 -13.08
CA SER A 211 25.21 15.10 -14.16
C SER A 211 23.82 14.98 -14.76
N GLY A 212 23.35 13.75 -15.01
CA GLY A 212 22.02 13.49 -15.55
C GLY A 212 20.91 13.95 -14.60
N ILE A 213 21.09 13.69 -13.30
CA ILE A 213 20.14 14.10 -12.25
C ILE A 213 20.11 15.64 -12.15
N CYS A 214 21.27 16.31 -12.09
CA CYS A 214 21.32 17.77 -12.04
C CYS A 214 20.63 18.41 -13.24
N LYS A 215 20.88 17.90 -14.45
CA LYS A 215 20.21 18.36 -15.67
C LYS A 215 18.68 18.14 -15.62
N GLY A 216 18.25 17.02 -15.04
CA GLY A 216 16.83 16.74 -14.82
C GLY A 216 16.19 17.71 -13.83
N LEU A 217 16.88 17.99 -12.72
CA LEU A 217 16.41 18.94 -11.71
C LEU A 217 16.21 20.35 -12.27
N GLU A 218 17.14 20.84 -13.11
CA GLU A 218 17.00 22.13 -13.79
C GLU A 218 15.74 22.17 -14.68
N LYS A 219 15.51 21.09 -15.43
CA LYS A 219 14.32 20.99 -16.29
C LYS A 219 13.01 20.87 -15.50
N LEU A 220 13.01 20.13 -14.38
CA LEU A 220 11.86 20.07 -13.47
C LEU A 220 11.55 21.42 -12.85
N HIS A 221 12.60 22.14 -12.41
CA HIS A 221 12.46 23.48 -11.86
C HIS A 221 11.78 24.42 -12.85
N ASP A 222 12.31 24.46 -14.08
CA ASP A 222 11.76 25.29 -15.16
C ASP A 222 10.33 24.90 -15.52
N PHE A 223 10.04 23.60 -15.55
CA PHE A 223 8.70 23.09 -15.83
C PHE A 223 7.70 23.52 -14.76
N CYS A 224 8.03 23.34 -13.47
CA CYS A 224 7.17 23.75 -12.37
C CYS A 224 6.94 25.26 -12.39
N ARG A 225 7.97 26.05 -12.59
CA ARG A 225 7.87 27.51 -12.67
C ARG A 225 6.99 27.98 -13.86
N LYS A 226 7.17 27.39 -15.03
CA LYS A 226 6.38 27.75 -16.24
C LYS A 226 4.90 27.41 -16.11
N ASN A 227 4.57 26.35 -15.37
CA ASN A 227 3.21 25.88 -15.20
C ASN A 227 2.58 26.30 -13.87
N ASN A 228 3.23 27.20 -13.13
CA ASN A 228 2.73 27.74 -11.85
C ASN A 228 2.48 26.66 -10.78
N TYR A 229 3.40 25.69 -10.68
CA TYR A 229 3.40 24.68 -9.65
C TYR A 229 4.45 24.98 -8.57
N GLN A 230 4.05 24.79 -7.31
CA GLN A 230 4.94 24.88 -6.16
C GLN A 230 5.38 23.48 -5.71
N ILE A 231 6.68 23.26 -5.61
CA ILE A 231 7.27 22.06 -5.00
C ILE A 231 7.07 22.17 -3.48
N THR A 232 6.57 21.11 -2.84
CA THR A 232 6.19 21.15 -1.41
C THR A 232 6.81 20.05 -0.57
N ALA A 233 7.68 19.22 -1.15
CA ALA A 233 8.29 18.08 -0.48
C ALA A 233 9.68 17.78 -1.03
N ASP A 234 10.37 16.83 -0.39
CA ASP A 234 11.67 16.33 -0.81
C ASP A 234 11.62 15.58 -2.14
N LEU A 235 12.80 15.38 -2.74
CA LEU A 235 12.95 14.67 -3.99
C LEU A 235 12.81 13.16 -3.81
N TRP A 236 11.84 12.56 -4.49
CA TRP A 236 11.73 11.12 -4.67
C TRP A 236 12.50 10.71 -5.93
N GLN A 237 13.63 10.07 -5.74
CA GLN A 237 14.45 9.53 -6.81
C GLN A 237 14.18 8.02 -6.90
N MET A 238 13.37 7.60 -7.87
CA MET A 238 12.92 6.22 -8.03
C MET A 238 13.75 5.53 -9.11
N ASN A 239 14.16 4.30 -8.84
CA ASN A 239 14.83 3.48 -9.83
C ASN A 239 13.87 3.12 -10.97
N SER A 240 14.32 3.23 -12.21
CA SER A 240 13.59 2.84 -13.41
C SER A 240 14.20 1.56 -13.97
N GLY A 241 13.43 0.47 -13.93
CA GLY A 241 13.83 -0.83 -14.45
C GLY A 241 14.02 -1.87 -13.36
N ASP A 242 13.59 -3.10 -13.66
CA ASP A 242 13.66 -4.28 -12.77
C ASP A 242 15.03 -5.01 -12.87
N ASP A 243 16.04 -4.41 -13.49
CA ASP A 243 17.32 -5.07 -13.74
C ASP A 243 18.21 -5.13 -12.50
N VAL A 244 17.77 -5.96 -11.54
CA VAL A 244 18.62 -6.43 -10.43
C VAL A 244 19.88 -7.17 -10.96
N LEU A 245 19.88 -7.52 -12.23
CA LEU A 245 20.95 -8.25 -12.93
C LEU A 245 21.69 -7.40 -13.98
N ALA A 246 21.57 -6.06 -13.93
CA ALA A 246 22.39 -5.21 -14.81
C ALA A 246 23.87 -5.50 -14.56
N GLU A 247 24.62 -5.71 -15.63
CA GLU A 247 26.07 -6.08 -15.60
C GLU A 247 26.94 -5.10 -14.78
N HIS A 248 26.39 -3.96 -14.37
CA HIS A 248 27.09 -2.86 -13.68
C HIS A 248 26.45 -2.44 -12.34
N GLY A 249 25.54 -3.24 -11.78
CA GLY A 249 25.07 -3.06 -10.39
C GLY A 249 24.24 -1.81 -10.11
N GLY A 250 23.67 -1.15 -11.13
CA GLY A 250 22.84 0.03 -10.95
C GLY A 250 21.80 0.18 -12.07
N THR A 251 20.74 0.93 -11.84
CA THR A 251 19.77 1.25 -12.89
C THR A 251 20.34 2.33 -13.82
N GLU A 252 20.26 2.12 -15.13
CA GLU A 252 20.72 3.08 -16.14
C GLU A 252 19.95 4.41 -16.06
N PHE A 253 18.67 4.33 -15.68
CA PHE A 253 17.77 5.48 -15.60
C PHE A 253 17.11 5.56 -14.23
N SER A 254 16.87 6.80 -13.80
CA SER A 254 16.10 7.14 -12.61
C SER A 254 14.94 8.05 -12.97
N ARG A 255 13.87 8.00 -12.16
CA ARG A 255 12.81 9.00 -12.21
C ARG A 255 12.98 9.95 -11.03
N LEU A 256 12.95 11.24 -11.33
CA LEU A 256 12.88 12.28 -10.32
C LEU A 256 11.43 12.73 -10.19
N GLU A 257 10.89 12.71 -8.98
CA GLU A 257 9.49 13.01 -8.73
C GLU A 257 9.36 14.00 -7.57
N TYR A 258 8.67 15.13 -7.81
CA TYR A 258 8.31 16.08 -6.77
C TYR A 258 6.81 16.17 -6.60
N PHE A 259 6.36 16.10 -5.35
CA PHE A 259 4.97 16.43 -5.01
C PHE A 259 4.74 17.93 -5.20
N VAL A 260 3.71 18.29 -5.96
CA VAL A 260 3.44 19.68 -6.30
C VAL A 260 2.00 20.08 -6.01
N LYS A 261 1.83 21.37 -5.71
CA LYS A 261 0.53 22.04 -5.59
C LYS A 261 0.44 23.16 -6.62
N GLU A 262 -0.77 23.50 -7.00
CA GLU A 262 -1.02 24.71 -7.77
C GLU A 262 -0.68 25.92 -6.89
N ALA A 263 0.12 26.85 -7.43
CA ALA A 263 0.57 28.03 -6.71
C ALA A 263 -0.53 29.12 -6.62
#